data_952f5933da0f668eb819ed1d9c247824
#
_entry.id   952f5933da0f668eb819ed1d9c247824
#
_cell.length_a   1.000
_cell.length_b   1.000
_cell.length_c   1.000
_cell.angle_alpha   90.00
_cell.angle_beta   90.00
_cell.angle_gamma   90.00
#
_symmetry.space_group_name_H-M   'P 1'
#
loop_
_entity.id
_entity.type
_entity.pdbx_description
1 polymer ?
#
loop_
_entity_poly.entity_id
_entity_poly.type
_entity_poly.pdbx_seq_one_letter_code
_entity_poly.pdbx_strand_id
1 'polypeptide(L)'
;MKKIISTLIAITVIALGSANIAAAEVTTLANIGTFNKIEVHGNVEVIVTNGEKNKVQVNNNYYSESAMLQGEDGVLRISSYKTEKLVVYVTANDLQSIAAYDNASVKSDGKLSLVALDVNLYNNAYAGLNLDNYAANITVNDQAKADLSGSAVEYNLTYSQSSTVNRAELIATNATETMTVPRSALKHKHAIAE
;
A
#
# COMPACT_ATOMS: atom_id res chain seq x y z
N MET A 1 -25.70 -23.33 9.33
CA MET A 1 -24.57 -23.27 10.29
C MET A 1 -23.29 -23.24 9.47
N LYS A 2 -22.72 -22.03 9.27
CA LYS A 2 -21.44 -21.85 8.52
C LYS A 2 -20.29 -22.21 9.46
N LYS A 3 -19.53 -23.23 9.11
CA LYS A 3 -18.32 -23.62 9.84
C LYS A 3 -17.23 -22.59 9.53
N ILE A 4 -16.85 -21.81 10.53
CA ILE A 4 -15.67 -20.95 10.47
C ILE A 4 -14.46 -21.89 10.63
N ILE A 5 -13.77 -22.16 9.53
CA ILE A 5 -12.51 -22.88 9.54
C ILE A 5 -11.43 -21.85 9.88
N SER A 6 -11.04 -21.81 11.15
CA SER A 6 -9.87 -21.06 11.59
C SER A 6 -8.61 -21.75 11.05
N THR A 7 -8.03 -21.21 10.02
CA THR A 7 -6.76 -21.72 9.48
C THR A 7 -5.63 -21.28 10.38
N LEU A 8 -5.10 -22.20 11.15
CA LEU A 8 -3.93 -22.00 11.98
C LEU A 8 -2.70 -21.88 11.05
N ILE A 9 -2.11 -20.69 10.98
CA ILE A 9 -0.91 -20.44 10.18
C ILE A 9 0.30 -21.05 10.90
N ALA A 10 0.91 -22.06 10.30
CA ALA A 10 2.13 -22.66 10.81
C ALA A 10 3.33 -21.75 10.46
N ILE A 11 4.01 -21.25 11.48
CA ILE A 11 5.22 -20.43 11.36
C ILE A 11 6.43 -21.37 11.22
N THR A 12 7.10 -21.34 10.08
CA THR A 12 8.38 -22.03 9.92
C THR A 12 9.50 -21.01 10.11
N VAL A 13 10.18 -21.07 11.25
CA VAL A 13 11.39 -20.28 11.51
C VAL A 13 12.57 -20.99 10.88
N ILE A 14 13.18 -20.39 9.88
CA ILE A 14 14.46 -20.85 9.33
C ILE A 14 15.55 -19.98 9.95
N ALA A 15 16.21 -20.50 10.97
CA ALA A 15 17.41 -19.89 11.56
C ALA A 15 18.62 -20.24 10.68
N LEU A 16 19.16 -19.28 9.94
CA LEU A 16 20.47 -19.36 9.30
C LEU A 16 21.50 -18.73 10.24
N GLY A 17 22.44 -19.55 10.65
CA GLY A 17 23.41 -19.24 11.71
C GLY A 17 24.48 -18.20 11.38
N SER A 18 24.82 -17.49 12.45
CA SER A 18 26.06 -16.85 12.86
C SER A 18 26.72 -15.77 11.99
N ALA A 19 26.37 -14.50 12.32
CA ALA A 19 27.33 -13.42 12.58
C ALA A 19 26.60 -12.37 13.43
N ASN A 20 27.17 -11.92 14.53
CA ASN A 20 26.64 -10.91 15.45
C ASN A 20 26.56 -9.53 14.78
N ILE A 21 25.56 -9.33 13.97
CA ILE A 21 24.93 -8.09 13.64
C ILE A 21 23.51 -8.30 14.14
N ALA A 22 22.95 -7.38 14.94
CA ALA A 22 21.55 -7.42 15.32
C ALA A 22 20.71 -7.24 14.04
N ALA A 23 20.66 -8.29 13.23
CA ALA A 23 19.79 -8.39 12.07
C ALA A 23 18.37 -8.54 12.65
N ALA A 24 17.52 -7.59 12.39
CA ALA A 24 16.11 -7.73 12.71
C ALA A 24 15.62 -9.06 12.14
N GLU A 25 15.07 -9.90 13.01
CA GLU A 25 14.60 -11.24 12.65
C GLU A 25 13.44 -11.11 11.66
N VAL A 26 13.65 -11.57 10.43
CA VAL A 26 12.64 -11.50 9.36
C VAL A 26 11.91 -12.82 9.31
N THR A 27 10.61 -12.81 9.59
CA THR A 27 9.75 -13.97 9.49
C THR A 27 9.05 -14.00 8.14
N THR A 28 9.25 -15.08 7.37
CA THR A 28 8.51 -15.31 6.12
C THR A 28 7.20 -16.01 6.42
N LEU A 29 6.10 -15.47 5.91
CA LEU A 29 4.79 -16.06 6.10
C LEU A 29 4.53 -17.14 5.05
N ALA A 30 4.25 -18.35 5.53
CA ALA A 30 3.78 -19.45 4.69
C ALA A 30 2.25 -19.34 4.54
N ASN A 31 1.72 -19.69 3.36
CA ASN A 31 0.28 -19.84 3.07
C ASN A 31 -0.56 -18.54 3.00
N ILE A 32 0.03 -17.44 2.56
CA ILE A 32 -0.78 -16.21 2.29
C ILE A 32 -1.62 -16.34 1.01
N GLY A 33 -1.41 -17.40 0.22
CA GLY A 33 -2.11 -17.55 -1.05
C GLY A 33 -1.62 -16.60 -2.14
N THR A 34 -2.31 -16.58 -3.25
CA THR A 34 -2.07 -15.61 -4.33
C THR A 34 -2.90 -14.35 -4.08
N PHE A 35 -2.28 -13.18 -4.24
CA PHE A 35 -2.96 -11.90 -4.15
C PHE A 35 -2.48 -10.98 -5.28
N ASN A 36 -3.36 -10.09 -5.71
CA ASN A 36 -3.07 -8.99 -6.63
C ASN A 36 -3.52 -7.63 -6.06
N LYS A 37 -4.02 -7.62 -4.83
CA LYS A 37 -4.42 -6.41 -4.11
C LYS A 37 -3.80 -6.40 -2.73
N ILE A 38 -3.38 -5.21 -2.29
CA ILE A 38 -2.85 -4.97 -0.94
C ILE A 38 -3.71 -3.92 -0.27
N GLU A 39 -4.17 -4.20 0.94
CA GLU A 39 -4.93 -3.29 1.78
C GLU A 39 -4.22 -3.13 3.12
N VAL A 40 -3.90 -1.88 3.49
CA VAL A 40 -3.04 -1.57 4.64
C VAL A 40 -3.74 -0.59 5.58
N HIS A 41 -3.80 -0.91 6.87
CA HIS A 41 -4.44 -0.09 7.89
C HIS A 41 -3.53 0.16 9.10
N GLY A 42 -3.67 1.34 9.70
CA GLY A 42 -3.03 1.70 10.97
C GLY A 42 -1.56 2.10 10.82
N ASN A 43 -0.72 1.74 11.78
CA ASN A 43 0.70 2.12 11.82
C ASN A 43 1.57 1.03 11.17
N VAL A 44 1.48 0.91 9.86
CA VAL A 44 2.17 -0.10 9.06
C VAL A 44 3.00 0.57 7.96
N GLU A 45 4.19 0.05 7.72
CA GLU A 45 4.99 0.35 6.53
C GLU A 45 5.12 -0.90 5.66
N VAL A 46 4.64 -0.83 4.43
CA VAL A 46 4.76 -1.91 3.44
C VAL A 46 5.79 -1.50 2.41
N ILE A 47 6.77 -2.38 2.19
CA ILE A 47 7.78 -2.23 1.14
C ILE A 47 7.45 -3.25 0.05
N VAL A 48 7.05 -2.74 -1.13
CA VAL A 48 6.58 -3.56 -2.25
C VAL A 48 7.68 -3.70 -3.29
N THR A 49 7.90 -4.93 -3.74
CA THR A 49 8.85 -5.27 -4.82
C THR A 49 8.18 -6.15 -5.86
N ASN A 50 8.48 -5.96 -7.13
CA ASN A 50 8.09 -6.92 -8.17
C ASN A 50 8.86 -8.23 -8.04
N GLY A 51 8.20 -9.35 -8.31
CA GLY A 51 8.85 -10.65 -8.34
C GLY A 51 7.97 -11.73 -8.96
N GLU A 52 8.56 -12.87 -9.26
CA GLU A 52 7.88 -13.97 -9.96
C GLU A 52 6.82 -14.67 -9.11
N LYS A 53 6.91 -14.59 -7.79
CA LYS A 53 6.01 -15.24 -6.84
C LYS A 53 5.65 -14.32 -5.70
N ASN A 54 4.41 -14.42 -5.24
CA ASN A 54 3.96 -13.72 -4.06
C ASN A 54 4.71 -14.21 -2.81
N LYS A 55 5.25 -13.25 -2.05
CA LYS A 55 5.96 -13.51 -0.81
C LYS A 55 5.68 -12.37 0.17
N VAL A 56 5.46 -12.70 1.42
CA VAL A 56 5.30 -11.72 2.49
C VAL A 56 6.26 -12.05 3.62
N GLN A 57 6.99 -11.03 4.06
CA GLN A 57 7.95 -11.11 5.16
C GLN A 57 7.68 -9.99 6.14
N VAL A 58 7.75 -10.30 7.41
CA VAL A 58 7.53 -9.35 8.50
C VAL A 58 8.84 -9.18 9.26
N ASN A 59 9.19 -7.94 9.49
CA ASN A 59 10.32 -7.58 10.33
C ASN A 59 9.79 -7.34 11.75
N ASN A 60 10.11 -8.23 12.68
CA ASN A 60 9.85 -8.21 14.12
C ASN A 60 9.01 -9.37 14.68
N ASN A 61 9.29 -9.74 15.91
CA ASN A 61 8.52 -10.69 16.74
C ASN A 61 7.09 -10.21 17.10
N TYR A 62 6.69 -9.02 16.67
CA TYR A 62 5.36 -8.42 16.95
C TYR A 62 4.21 -9.03 16.16
N TYR A 63 4.50 -9.86 15.18
CA TYR A 63 3.50 -10.42 14.28
C TYR A 63 2.39 -11.21 15.01
N SER A 64 2.70 -11.97 16.04
CA SER A 64 1.76 -12.91 16.64
C SER A 64 0.73 -12.30 17.59
N GLU A 65 0.98 -11.09 18.13
CA GLU A 65 0.15 -10.54 19.19
C GLU A 65 -0.64 -9.27 18.81
N SER A 66 -0.29 -8.61 17.71
CA SER A 66 -0.80 -7.25 17.47
C SER A 66 -0.99 -6.82 16.03
N ALA A 67 -0.67 -7.68 15.08
CA ALA A 67 -0.86 -7.42 13.67
C ALA A 67 -1.73 -8.50 13.04
N MET A 68 -2.61 -8.10 12.16
CA MET A 68 -3.37 -9.02 11.32
C MET A 68 -2.76 -9.00 9.91
N LEU A 69 -2.31 -10.16 9.43
CA LEU A 69 -1.95 -10.37 8.05
C LEU A 69 -2.77 -11.54 7.51
N GLN A 70 -3.62 -11.25 6.54
CA GLN A 70 -4.56 -12.21 5.98
C GLN A 70 -4.55 -12.10 4.46
N GLY A 71 -4.36 -13.24 3.78
CA GLY A 71 -4.54 -13.38 2.33
C GLY A 71 -5.85 -14.13 2.07
N GLU A 72 -6.84 -13.46 1.50
CA GLU A 72 -8.15 -14.03 1.17
C GLU A 72 -8.72 -13.34 -0.06
N ASP A 73 -9.34 -14.10 -0.94
CA ASP A 73 -9.99 -13.61 -2.16
C ASP A 73 -9.12 -12.68 -3.04
N GLY A 74 -7.83 -12.99 -3.14
CA GLY A 74 -6.89 -12.19 -3.92
C GLY A 74 -6.44 -10.88 -3.26
N VAL A 75 -6.81 -10.64 -2.00
CA VAL A 75 -6.45 -9.45 -1.22
C VAL A 75 -5.53 -9.82 -0.07
N LEU A 76 -4.37 -9.18 -0.01
CA LEU A 76 -3.50 -9.19 1.18
C LEU A 76 -3.89 -8.03 2.09
N ARG A 77 -4.50 -8.33 3.24
CA ARG A 77 -4.85 -7.34 4.27
C ARG A 77 -3.79 -7.31 5.35
N ILE A 78 -3.30 -6.13 5.66
CA ILE A 78 -2.27 -5.89 6.67
C ILE A 78 -2.77 -4.80 7.61
N SER A 79 -2.83 -5.08 8.91
CA SER A 79 -3.21 -4.04 9.87
C SER A 79 -2.42 -4.13 11.17
N SER A 80 -2.07 -2.97 11.74
CA SER A 80 -1.48 -2.84 13.07
C SER A 80 -1.82 -1.46 13.64
N TYR A 81 -2.34 -1.45 14.88
CA TYR A 81 -2.68 -0.21 15.59
C TYR A 81 -1.78 0.01 16.82
N LYS A 82 -0.64 -0.65 16.86
CA LYS A 82 0.38 -0.43 17.90
C LYS A 82 1.13 0.87 17.69
N THR A 83 1.71 1.40 18.76
CA THR A 83 2.56 2.58 18.71
C THR A 83 3.82 2.34 17.87
N GLU A 84 4.36 1.12 17.95
CA GLU A 84 5.50 0.71 17.15
C GLU A 84 5.07 0.34 15.72
N LYS A 85 5.79 0.87 14.74
CA LYS A 85 5.49 0.66 13.33
C LYS A 85 5.79 -0.77 12.90
N LEU A 86 4.81 -1.45 12.34
CA LEU A 86 4.98 -2.75 11.71
C LEU A 86 5.59 -2.56 10.31
N VAL A 87 6.72 -3.24 10.04
CA VAL A 87 7.34 -3.23 8.70
C VAL A 87 7.11 -4.57 8.02
N VAL A 88 6.54 -4.53 6.81
CA VAL A 88 6.19 -5.70 6.01
C VAL A 88 6.80 -5.58 4.61
N TYR A 89 7.56 -6.57 4.19
CA TYR A 89 8.09 -6.69 2.84
C TYR A 89 7.18 -7.58 2.01
N VAL A 90 6.70 -7.07 0.90
CA VAL A 90 5.77 -7.76 0.01
C VAL A 90 6.39 -7.87 -1.38
N THR A 91 6.62 -9.09 -1.83
CA THR A 91 6.92 -9.36 -3.23
C THR A 91 5.63 -9.79 -3.92
N ALA A 92 5.28 -9.15 -5.03
CA ALA A 92 4.08 -9.46 -5.79
C ALA A 92 4.42 -9.66 -7.27
N ASN A 93 3.80 -10.66 -7.90
CA ASN A 93 4.03 -10.96 -9.32
C ASN A 93 3.05 -10.25 -10.26
N ASP A 94 1.85 -9.95 -9.81
CA ASP A 94 0.79 -9.29 -10.59
C ASP A 94 -0.02 -8.37 -9.68
N LEU A 95 0.63 -7.30 -9.17
CA LEU A 95 -0.04 -6.33 -8.33
C LEU A 95 -0.90 -5.40 -9.17
N GLN A 96 -2.18 -5.29 -8.83
CA GLN A 96 -3.16 -4.47 -9.54
C GLN A 96 -3.71 -3.34 -8.68
N SER A 97 -3.71 -3.48 -7.35
CA SER A 97 -4.27 -2.46 -6.47
C SER A 97 -3.55 -2.35 -5.14
N ILE A 98 -3.39 -1.11 -4.68
CA ILE A 98 -2.92 -0.75 -3.34
C ILE A 98 -3.94 0.19 -2.72
N ALA A 99 -4.44 -0.14 -1.52
CA ALA A 99 -5.25 0.75 -0.71
C ALA A 99 -4.59 0.95 0.65
N ALA A 100 -4.38 2.20 1.06
CA ALA A 100 -3.76 2.52 2.33
C ALA A 100 -4.62 3.51 3.12
N TYR A 101 -4.74 3.26 4.41
CA TYR A 101 -5.61 3.96 5.34
C TYR A 101 -4.86 4.39 6.60
N ASP A 102 -5.44 5.32 7.33
CA ASP A 102 -4.95 5.82 8.62
C ASP A 102 -3.54 6.45 8.50
N ASN A 103 -2.54 5.89 9.17
CA ASN A 103 -1.13 6.31 9.10
C ASN A 103 -0.26 5.29 8.33
N ALA A 104 -0.87 4.45 7.52
CA ALA A 104 -0.15 3.45 6.74
C ALA A 104 0.77 4.09 5.70
N SER A 105 1.90 3.47 5.46
CA SER A 105 2.89 3.88 4.47
C SER A 105 3.17 2.73 3.51
N VAL A 106 3.12 3.01 2.21
CA VAL A 106 3.49 2.04 1.17
C VAL A 106 4.61 2.62 0.33
N LYS A 107 5.69 1.88 0.17
CA LYS A 107 6.84 2.28 -0.64
C LYS A 107 7.21 1.18 -1.62
N SER A 108 7.68 1.54 -2.79
CA SER A 108 8.28 0.58 -3.70
C SER A 108 9.79 0.46 -3.44
N ASP A 109 10.29 -0.76 -3.45
CA ASP A 109 11.72 -1.05 -3.54
C ASP A 109 12.05 -1.36 -5.00
N GLY A 110 12.62 -0.36 -5.68
CA GLY A 110 12.80 -0.37 -7.12
C GLY A 110 11.54 0.05 -7.89
N LYS A 111 11.54 -0.22 -9.19
CA LYS A 111 10.43 0.09 -10.09
C LYS A 111 9.32 -0.95 -9.98
N LEU A 112 8.08 -0.49 -9.95
CA LEU A 112 6.89 -1.32 -10.10
C LEU A 112 6.51 -1.35 -11.59
N SER A 113 6.95 -2.40 -12.29
CA SER A 113 6.67 -2.59 -13.72
C SER A 113 5.40 -3.44 -13.87
N LEU A 114 4.28 -2.78 -14.12
CA LEU A 114 2.94 -3.37 -14.12
C LEU A 114 2.14 -2.89 -15.34
N VAL A 115 1.18 -3.68 -15.79
CA VAL A 115 0.26 -3.24 -16.86
C VAL A 115 -0.63 -2.13 -16.35
N ALA A 116 -1.26 -2.32 -15.19
CA ALA A 116 -2.09 -1.30 -14.57
C ALA A 116 -1.94 -1.37 -13.05
N LEU A 117 -1.95 -0.20 -12.40
CA LEU A 117 -1.94 -0.10 -10.94
C LEU A 117 -2.94 0.96 -10.48
N ASP A 118 -3.86 0.55 -9.60
CA ASP A 118 -4.79 1.42 -8.90
C ASP A 118 -4.27 1.68 -7.49
N VAL A 119 -4.04 2.95 -7.13
CA VAL A 119 -3.59 3.35 -5.80
C VAL A 119 -4.61 4.25 -5.16
N ASN A 120 -5.10 3.86 -3.98
CA ASN A 120 -6.09 4.61 -3.23
C ASN A 120 -5.56 4.92 -1.82
N LEU A 121 -5.40 6.20 -1.51
CA LEU A 121 -4.89 6.69 -0.24
C LEU A 121 -5.96 7.47 0.51
N TYR A 122 -6.11 7.18 1.80
CA TYR A 122 -7.10 7.79 2.68
C TYR A 122 -6.48 8.26 4.00
N ASN A 123 -7.15 9.19 4.66
CA ASN A 123 -6.75 9.78 5.95
C ASN A 123 -5.36 10.44 5.89
N ASN A 124 -4.36 9.91 6.58
CA ASN A 124 -2.98 10.39 6.57
C ASN A 124 -2.01 9.41 5.88
N ALA A 125 -2.54 8.47 5.07
CA ALA A 125 -1.73 7.47 4.41
C ALA A 125 -0.68 8.10 3.49
N TYR A 126 0.41 7.38 3.30
CA TYR A 126 1.52 7.78 2.44
C TYR A 126 1.83 6.71 1.40
N ALA A 127 2.09 7.13 0.17
CA ALA A 127 2.66 6.27 -0.86
C ALA A 127 3.89 6.92 -1.50
N GLY A 128 5.02 6.19 -1.51
CA GLY A 128 6.25 6.56 -2.22
C GLY A 128 6.54 5.52 -3.29
N LEU A 129 6.17 5.76 -4.55
CA LEU A 129 6.16 4.75 -5.60
C LEU A 129 6.99 5.17 -6.81
N ASN A 130 7.85 4.25 -7.26
CA ASN A 130 8.57 4.36 -8.52
C ASN A 130 7.88 3.46 -9.56
N LEU A 131 7.20 4.08 -10.51
CA LEU A 131 6.30 3.43 -11.46
C LEU A 131 7.00 3.17 -12.81
N ASP A 132 6.59 2.08 -13.45
CA ASP A 132 6.92 1.77 -14.84
C ASP A 132 5.72 1.02 -15.44
N ASN A 133 4.61 1.76 -15.64
CA ASN A 133 3.30 1.20 -15.88
C ASN A 133 2.74 1.64 -17.24
N TYR A 134 1.89 0.81 -17.86
CA TYR A 134 1.06 1.29 -18.94
C TYR A 134 -0.03 2.21 -18.39
N ALA A 135 -0.75 1.83 -17.34
CA ALA A 135 -1.76 2.66 -16.70
C ALA A 135 -1.50 2.80 -15.19
N ALA A 136 -1.61 4.01 -14.67
CA ALA A 136 -1.55 4.32 -13.25
C ALA A 136 -2.73 5.21 -12.87
N ASN A 137 -3.64 4.68 -12.03
CA ASN A 137 -4.78 5.40 -11.49
C ASN A 137 -4.54 5.69 -10.01
N ILE A 138 -4.33 6.94 -9.67
CA ILE A 138 -3.95 7.36 -8.33
C ILE A 138 -5.06 8.22 -7.74
N THR A 139 -5.57 7.81 -6.59
CA THR A 139 -6.57 8.56 -5.83
C THR A 139 -6.00 8.91 -4.45
N VAL A 140 -5.92 10.22 -4.15
CA VAL A 140 -5.36 10.73 -2.89
C VAL A 140 -6.41 11.56 -2.19
N ASN A 141 -7.02 10.97 -1.16
CA ASN A 141 -8.08 11.60 -0.38
C ASN A 141 -7.57 12.18 0.94
N ASP A 142 -8.40 13.01 1.55
CA ASP A 142 -8.19 13.59 2.87
C ASP A 142 -6.84 14.34 2.97
N GLN A 143 -5.99 13.99 3.91
CA GLN A 143 -4.66 14.56 4.11
C GLN A 143 -3.54 13.60 3.67
N ALA A 144 -3.90 12.58 2.87
CA ALA A 144 -2.94 11.61 2.37
C ALA A 144 -1.90 12.26 1.46
N LYS A 145 -0.76 11.57 1.33
CA LYS A 145 0.39 12.07 0.57
C LYS A 145 0.88 11.02 -0.41
N ALA A 146 1.27 11.47 -1.61
CA ALA A 146 1.88 10.63 -2.62
C ALA A 146 3.14 11.28 -3.20
N ASP A 147 4.25 10.54 -3.20
CA ASP A 147 5.49 10.85 -3.89
C ASP A 147 5.65 9.85 -5.04
N LEU A 148 5.53 10.30 -6.27
CA LEU A 148 5.49 9.47 -7.46
C LEU A 148 6.68 9.78 -8.37
N SER A 149 7.35 8.75 -8.83
CA SER A 149 8.48 8.83 -9.76
C SER A 149 8.39 7.74 -10.83
N GLY A 150 9.26 7.83 -11.85
CA GLY A 150 9.32 6.85 -12.93
C GLY A 150 8.49 7.22 -14.14
N SER A 151 7.73 6.27 -14.72
CA SER A 151 6.99 6.50 -15.96
C SER A 151 5.63 5.81 -16.01
N ALA A 152 4.67 6.42 -16.71
CA ALA A 152 3.40 5.83 -17.08
C ALA A 152 2.98 6.28 -18.47
N VAL A 153 2.32 5.40 -19.25
CA VAL A 153 1.71 5.83 -20.52
C VAL A 153 0.42 6.60 -20.25
N GLU A 154 -0.48 6.02 -19.46
CA GLU A 154 -1.73 6.63 -19.01
C GLU A 154 -1.65 6.91 -17.51
N TYR A 155 -1.72 8.17 -17.13
CA TYR A 155 -1.69 8.60 -15.74
C TYR A 155 -2.97 9.36 -15.39
N ASN A 156 -3.74 8.85 -14.45
CA ASN A 156 -4.96 9.46 -13.96
C ASN A 156 -4.81 9.77 -12.47
N LEU A 157 -4.85 11.03 -12.11
CA LEU A 157 -4.78 11.50 -10.73
C LEU A 157 -6.10 12.12 -10.30
N THR A 158 -6.67 11.61 -9.21
CA THR A 158 -7.76 12.26 -8.49
C THR A 158 -7.28 12.60 -7.08
N TYR A 159 -7.38 13.85 -6.66
CA TYR A 159 -6.85 14.27 -5.36
C TYR A 159 -7.76 15.29 -4.66
N SER A 160 -7.77 15.26 -3.33
CA SER A 160 -8.51 16.22 -2.51
C SER A 160 -7.71 17.51 -2.33
N GLN A 161 -8.37 18.60 -1.99
CA GLN A 161 -7.73 19.89 -1.73
C GLN A 161 -6.73 19.85 -0.56
N SER A 162 -6.94 18.97 0.40
CA SER A 162 -6.10 18.81 1.60
C SER A 162 -4.96 17.79 1.43
N SER A 163 -4.96 17.03 0.34
CA SER A 163 -3.91 16.07 0.05
C SER A 163 -2.65 16.72 -0.56
N THR A 164 -1.55 15.99 -0.55
CA THR A 164 -0.29 16.42 -1.14
C THR A 164 0.19 15.39 -2.15
N VAL A 165 0.44 15.82 -3.39
CA VAL A 165 0.99 14.93 -4.43
C VAL A 165 2.25 15.58 -5.02
N ASN A 166 3.38 14.90 -4.87
CA ASN A 166 4.62 15.21 -5.53
C ASN A 166 4.83 14.23 -6.69
N ARG A 167 4.97 14.72 -7.89
CA ARG A 167 5.18 13.96 -9.12
C ARG A 167 6.24 14.58 -10.02
N ALA A 168 7.12 15.36 -9.44
CA ALA A 168 8.16 16.08 -10.21
C ALA A 168 9.09 15.12 -10.98
N GLU A 169 9.22 13.87 -10.50
CA GLU A 169 10.05 12.83 -11.11
C GLU A 169 9.22 11.78 -11.88
N LEU A 170 7.94 12.03 -12.13
CA LEU A 170 7.06 11.15 -12.90
C LEU A 170 6.91 11.67 -14.33
N ILE A 171 7.19 10.83 -15.32
CA ILE A 171 6.98 11.12 -16.74
C ILE A 171 5.73 10.38 -17.21
N ALA A 172 4.74 11.10 -17.72
CA ALA A 172 3.53 10.53 -18.28
C ALA A 172 3.35 10.93 -19.75
N THR A 173 2.92 10.00 -20.61
CA THR A 173 2.59 10.30 -22.01
C THR A 173 1.24 11.01 -22.08
N ASN A 174 0.24 10.48 -21.38
CA ASN A 174 -1.09 11.06 -21.23
C ASN A 174 -1.38 11.24 -19.75
N ALA A 175 -1.67 12.46 -19.32
CA ALA A 175 -1.96 12.76 -17.94
C ALA A 175 -3.32 13.44 -17.78
N THR A 176 -4.16 12.92 -16.91
CA THR A 176 -5.42 13.53 -16.49
C THR A 176 -5.41 13.77 -14.99
N GLU A 177 -5.72 14.98 -14.57
CA GLU A 177 -5.75 15.35 -13.16
C GLU A 177 -7.08 16.00 -12.79
N THR A 178 -7.67 15.50 -11.71
CA THR A 178 -8.94 15.99 -11.19
C THR A 178 -8.83 16.29 -9.70
N MET A 179 -9.09 17.54 -9.32
CA MET A 179 -9.20 17.91 -7.92
C MET A 179 -10.64 17.76 -7.43
N THR A 180 -10.84 17.01 -6.36
CA THR A 180 -12.15 16.88 -5.71
C THR A 180 -12.31 17.93 -4.63
N VAL A 181 -13.45 18.66 -4.67
CA VAL A 181 -13.80 19.65 -3.65
C VAL A 181 -14.94 19.08 -2.79
N PRO A 182 -14.86 19.14 -1.45
CA PRO A 182 -15.94 18.70 -0.58
C PRO A 182 -17.24 19.44 -0.90
N ARG A 183 -18.35 18.72 -0.94
CA ARG A 183 -19.69 19.32 -1.19
C ARG A 183 -20.06 20.47 -0.24
N SER A 184 -19.50 20.48 0.97
CA SER A 184 -19.68 21.58 1.94
C SER A 184 -19.10 22.92 1.46
N ALA A 185 -18.01 22.91 0.71
CA ALA A 185 -17.39 24.13 0.17
C ALA A 185 -18.18 24.74 -1.00
N LEU A 186 -18.98 23.91 -1.71
CA LEU A 186 -19.84 24.36 -2.81
C LEU A 186 -21.08 25.11 -2.31
N LYS A 187 -21.59 24.82 -1.10
CA LYS A 187 -22.76 25.52 -0.52
C LYS A 187 -22.46 26.95 -0.09
N HIS A 188 -21.21 27.26 0.28
CA HIS A 188 -20.84 28.62 0.68
C HIS A 188 -20.64 29.61 -0.48
N LYS A 189 -20.39 29.13 -1.70
CA LYS A 189 -20.28 30.01 -2.87
C LYS A 189 -21.64 30.53 -3.38
N HIS A 190 -22.73 29.84 -3.09
CA HIS A 190 -24.09 30.29 -3.49
C HIS A 190 -24.74 31.23 -2.48
N ALA A 191 -24.26 31.30 -1.24
CA ALA A 191 -24.83 32.17 -0.20
C ALA A 191 -24.25 33.60 -0.18
N ILE A 192 -23.26 33.93 -1.01
CA ILE A 192 -22.61 35.26 -1.08
C ILE A 192 -23.02 36.01 -2.37
N ALA A 193 -23.88 35.43 -3.20
CA ALA A 193 -24.33 36.01 -4.48
C ALA A 193 -25.81 36.49 -4.47
N GLU A 194 -26.41 36.74 -3.26
CA GLU A 194 -27.68 37.43 -3.08
C GLU A 194 -27.49 38.76 -2.34
#